data_9ee772571f874d25d8108b7f30a66fe4
#
_entry.id   9ee772571f874d25d8108b7f30a66fe4
#
_cell.length_a   1.000
_cell.length_b   1.000
_cell.length_c   1.000
_cell.angle_alpha   90.00
_cell.angle_beta   90.00
_cell.angle_gamma   90.00
#
_symmetry.space_group_name_H-M   'P 1'
#
loop_
_entity.id
_entity.type
_entity.pdbx_description
1 polymer ?
#
loop_
_entity_poly.entity_id
_entity_poly.type
_entity_poly.pdbx_seq_one_letter_code
_entity_poly.pdbx_strand_id
1 'polypeptide(L)'
;MLDAKEPKPPYILEYHPYSEYSLLIQWPQIVSENILEELSAFKKTLQSLYPVAILTAAYASILLVFPERIASFPALKAQIKKDYKLFSEEKIKGLLDLKDQGKKVKNTIKTIQAQKILYKIPVCYEAAFAPDLDFVCDNLKLSPEALVSRHSNTTYTVYGIGFLPGFMYLGGLDAGLEISRKLSPRMKVPSGSVGLAAKQTGIYPCESPGGWQLIGQTPIPLFNPLQDPPFFAEVGDKIQFIPISKDTYKLLQIQVAAGIYNIEKTIYTQS
;
A
#
# COMPACT_ATOMS: atom_id res chain seq x y z
N MET A 1 -10.55 -12.77 -21.48
CA MET A 1 -9.21 -12.16 -21.39
C MET A 1 -8.27 -13.24 -20.92
N LEU A 2 -7.23 -13.54 -21.72
CA LEU A 2 -6.25 -14.59 -21.44
C LEU A 2 -5.61 -14.31 -20.06
N ASP A 3 -5.61 -15.32 -19.20
CA ASP A 3 -4.81 -15.35 -17.97
C ASP A 3 -3.33 -15.22 -18.35
N ALA A 4 -2.85 -14.00 -18.45
CA ALA A 4 -1.43 -13.76 -18.60
C ALA A 4 -0.79 -14.27 -17.30
N LYS A 5 -0.06 -15.39 -17.38
CA LYS A 5 0.70 -15.92 -16.25
C LYS A 5 1.54 -14.77 -15.66
N GLU A 6 1.41 -14.57 -14.37
CA GLU A 6 2.22 -13.60 -13.64
C GLU A 6 3.69 -13.82 -13.97
N PRO A 7 4.43 -12.81 -14.44
CA PRO A 7 5.84 -12.95 -14.76
C PRO A 7 6.62 -13.32 -13.50
N LYS A 8 7.66 -14.14 -13.67
CA LYS A 8 8.52 -14.61 -12.57
C LYS A 8 9.83 -13.83 -12.53
N PRO A 9 10.45 -13.67 -11.34
CA PRO A 9 11.79 -13.10 -11.21
C PRO A 9 12.86 -13.94 -11.99
N PRO A 10 13.95 -13.30 -12.47
CA PRO A 10 14.17 -11.86 -12.47
C PRO A 10 13.27 -11.15 -13.49
N TYR A 11 12.71 -10.01 -13.09
CA TYR A 11 11.83 -9.25 -13.96
C TYR A 11 12.63 -8.42 -14.97
N ILE A 12 12.01 -8.12 -16.12
CA ILE A 12 12.55 -7.14 -17.07
C ILE A 12 12.10 -5.76 -16.58
N LEU A 13 13.08 -4.94 -16.18
CA LEU A 13 12.81 -3.59 -15.68
C LEU A 13 13.00 -2.54 -16.79
N GLU A 14 12.13 -1.53 -16.76
CA GLU A 14 12.25 -0.34 -17.56
C GLU A 14 12.80 0.81 -16.72
N TYR A 15 13.53 1.73 -17.37
CA TYR A 15 14.25 2.83 -16.72
C TYR A 15 14.00 4.10 -17.49
N HIS A 16 13.32 5.06 -16.85
CA HIS A 16 12.90 6.30 -17.48
C HIS A 16 13.48 7.51 -16.75
N PRO A 17 14.18 8.42 -17.45
CA PRO A 17 14.46 9.75 -16.91
C PRO A 17 13.14 10.44 -16.57
N TYR A 18 12.93 10.80 -15.30
CA TYR A 18 11.69 11.44 -14.86
C TYR A 18 11.86 12.96 -14.73
N SER A 19 13.02 13.41 -14.30
CA SER A 19 13.49 14.80 -14.33
C SER A 19 15.01 14.81 -14.40
N GLU A 20 15.63 15.99 -14.47
CA GLU A 20 17.09 16.10 -14.43
C GLU A 20 17.73 15.55 -13.14
N TYR A 21 16.92 15.36 -12.09
CA TYR A 21 17.32 14.89 -10.76
C TYR A 21 16.77 13.50 -10.44
N SER A 22 15.96 12.89 -11.30
CA SER A 22 15.26 11.68 -10.94
C SER A 22 15.16 10.64 -12.03
N LEU A 23 15.23 9.37 -11.60
CA LEU A 23 15.08 8.19 -12.44
C LEU A 23 13.92 7.34 -11.90
N LEU A 24 13.01 6.94 -12.79
CA LEU A 24 11.95 5.99 -12.50
C LEU A 24 12.38 4.59 -12.96
N ILE A 25 12.30 3.61 -12.06
CA ILE A 25 12.47 2.19 -12.34
C ILE A 25 11.09 1.56 -12.31
N GLN A 26 10.72 0.83 -13.37
CA GLN A 26 9.41 0.18 -13.49
C GLN A 26 9.56 -1.33 -13.67
N TRP A 27 8.82 -2.08 -12.88
CA TRP A 27 8.53 -3.50 -13.06
C TRP A 27 7.37 -3.67 -14.04
N PRO A 28 7.04 -4.91 -14.46
CA PRO A 28 5.81 -5.15 -15.22
C PRO A 28 4.60 -4.52 -14.51
N GLN A 29 3.79 -3.75 -15.27
CA GLN A 29 2.72 -2.91 -14.72
C GLN A 29 1.47 -3.74 -14.37
N ILE A 30 1.65 -4.69 -13.45
CA ILE A 30 0.57 -5.49 -12.86
C ILE A 30 0.59 -5.34 -11.34
N VAL A 31 -0.59 -5.37 -10.73
CA VAL A 31 -0.73 -5.36 -9.28
C VAL A 31 -0.46 -6.77 -8.78
N SER A 32 0.71 -6.98 -8.15
CA SER A 32 1.19 -8.28 -7.70
C SER A 32 1.96 -8.14 -6.40
N GLU A 33 1.68 -9.02 -5.43
CA GLU A 33 2.43 -9.07 -4.18
C GLU A 33 3.88 -9.53 -4.41
N ASN A 34 4.13 -10.41 -5.37
CA ASN A 34 5.49 -10.88 -5.70
C ASN A 34 6.36 -9.74 -6.24
N ILE A 35 5.79 -8.89 -7.12
CA ILE A 35 6.46 -7.69 -7.61
C ILE A 35 6.72 -6.71 -6.46
N LEU A 36 5.72 -6.49 -5.62
CA LEU A 36 5.83 -5.58 -4.47
C LEU A 36 6.92 -6.03 -3.49
N GLU A 37 7.02 -7.33 -3.21
CA GLU A 37 8.06 -7.90 -2.35
C GLU A 37 9.46 -7.73 -2.94
N GLU A 38 9.62 -8.00 -4.24
CA GLU A 38 10.91 -7.83 -4.89
C GLU A 38 11.32 -6.36 -4.96
N LEU A 39 10.40 -5.50 -5.35
CA LEU A 39 10.58 -4.05 -5.37
C LEU A 39 10.99 -3.51 -3.99
N SER A 40 10.29 -3.94 -2.93
CA SER A 40 10.58 -3.52 -1.56
C SER A 40 11.97 -3.99 -1.09
N ALA A 41 12.37 -5.21 -1.46
CA ALA A 41 13.70 -5.72 -1.17
C ALA A 41 14.78 -4.95 -1.96
N PHE A 42 14.57 -4.74 -3.25
CA PHE A 42 15.52 -3.99 -4.09
C PHE A 42 15.62 -2.52 -3.68
N LYS A 43 14.52 -1.90 -3.22
CA LYS A 43 14.54 -0.55 -2.64
C LYS A 43 15.55 -0.44 -1.49
N LYS A 44 15.60 -1.44 -0.59
CA LYS A 44 16.57 -1.47 0.53
C LYS A 44 18.01 -1.53 0.02
N THR A 45 18.26 -2.35 -1.00
CA THR A 45 19.57 -2.42 -1.65
C THR A 45 19.93 -1.07 -2.28
N LEU A 46 19.01 -0.45 -3.02
CA LEU A 46 19.25 0.87 -3.62
C LEU A 46 19.49 1.95 -2.55
N GLN A 47 18.79 1.91 -1.42
CA GLN A 47 19.00 2.86 -0.32
C GLN A 47 20.41 2.75 0.26
N SER A 48 20.99 1.55 0.30
CA SER A 48 22.36 1.32 0.75
C SER A 48 23.39 1.79 -0.29
N LEU A 49 23.11 1.59 -1.58
CA LEU A 49 24.01 1.98 -2.67
C LEU A 49 23.96 3.49 -2.98
N TYR A 50 22.80 4.11 -2.78
CA TYR A 50 22.52 5.52 -3.06
C TYR A 50 21.97 6.21 -1.82
N PRO A 51 22.73 6.35 -0.73
CA PRO A 51 22.23 6.83 0.57
C PRO A 51 21.71 8.27 0.55
N VAL A 52 22.18 9.08 -0.41
CA VAL A 52 21.76 10.48 -0.58
C VAL A 52 20.48 10.63 -1.40
N ALA A 53 20.03 9.57 -2.07
CA ALA A 53 18.81 9.60 -2.87
C ALA A 53 17.57 9.36 -2.01
N ILE A 54 16.49 10.08 -2.33
CA ILE A 54 15.15 9.80 -1.78
C ILE A 54 14.49 8.76 -2.69
N LEU A 55 14.09 7.62 -2.10
CA LEU A 55 13.47 6.52 -2.81
C LEU A 55 11.99 6.40 -2.41
N THR A 56 11.11 6.57 -3.39
CA THR A 56 9.67 6.36 -3.23
C THR A 56 9.24 5.14 -4.00
N ALA A 57 8.61 4.18 -3.32
CA ALA A 57 8.06 2.97 -3.92
C ALA A 57 6.53 3.07 -4.01
N ALA A 58 5.97 2.70 -5.15
CA ALA A 58 4.53 2.62 -5.34
C ALA A 58 4.18 1.59 -6.41
N TYR A 59 3.25 0.67 -6.12
CA TYR A 59 2.77 -0.38 -7.02
C TYR A 59 3.91 -1.23 -7.61
N ALA A 60 4.29 -0.94 -8.83
CA ALA A 60 5.31 -1.66 -9.60
C ALA A 60 6.45 -0.71 -10.02
N SER A 61 6.77 0.30 -9.21
CA SER A 61 7.83 1.26 -9.55
C SER A 61 8.56 1.81 -8.33
N ILE A 62 9.81 2.24 -8.55
CA ILE A 62 10.62 3.02 -7.61
C ILE A 62 11.07 4.30 -8.31
N LEU A 63 10.80 5.44 -7.71
CA LEU A 63 11.36 6.72 -8.10
C LEU A 63 12.57 7.02 -7.22
N LEU A 64 13.72 7.25 -7.85
CA LEU A 64 14.93 7.76 -7.20
C LEU A 64 15.05 9.26 -7.50
N VAL A 65 15.14 10.06 -6.45
CA VAL A 65 15.37 11.51 -6.55
C VAL A 65 16.71 11.84 -5.91
N PHE A 66 17.61 12.41 -6.67
CA PHE A 66 18.95 12.81 -6.21
C PHE A 66 18.97 14.28 -5.83
N PRO A 67 19.79 14.69 -4.84
CA PRO A 67 19.93 16.11 -4.47
C PRO A 67 20.62 16.92 -5.55
N GLU A 68 21.44 16.29 -6.38
CA GLU A 68 22.17 16.91 -7.48
C GLU A 68 21.68 16.41 -8.83
N ARG A 69 21.95 17.21 -9.88
CA ARG A 69 21.61 16.85 -11.26
C ARG A 69 22.35 15.58 -11.68
N ILE A 70 21.63 14.66 -12.30
CA ILE A 70 22.20 13.42 -12.81
C ILE A 70 23.13 13.75 -14.00
N ALA A 71 24.42 13.52 -13.82
CA ALA A 71 25.43 13.84 -14.85
C ALA A 71 25.25 13.02 -16.14
N SER A 72 24.85 11.74 -16.01
CA SER A 72 24.62 10.85 -17.15
C SER A 72 23.56 9.81 -16.85
N PHE A 73 22.39 9.93 -17.45
CA PHE A 73 21.32 8.91 -17.35
C PHE A 73 21.75 7.55 -17.93
N PRO A 74 22.44 7.47 -19.08
CA PRO A 74 22.91 6.18 -19.59
C PRO A 74 23.85 5.46 -18.62
N ALA A 75 24.77 6.18 -17.98
CA ALA A 75 25.68 5.60 -17.01
C ALA A 75 24.96 5.13 -15.74
N LEU A 76 24.08 5.95 -15.17
CA LEU A 76 23.27 5.59 -14.01
C LEU A 76 22.39 4.38 -14.31
N LYS A 77 21.70 4.37 -15.44
CA LYS A 77 20.89 3.23 -15.90
C LYS A 77 21.72 1.94 -16.03
N ALA A 78 22.92 2.01 -16.61
CA ALA A 78 23.81 0.86 -16.76
C ALA A 78 24.23 0.33 -15.38
N GLN A 79 24.56 1.23 -14.44
CA GLN A 79 24.93 0.86 -13.09
C GLN A 79 23.78 0.18 -12.35
N ILE A 80 22.59 0.79 -12.33
CA ILE A 80 21.42 0.22 -11.63
C ILE A 80 21.00 -1.13 -12.26
N LYS A 81 21.13 -1.31 -13.58
CA LYS A 81 20.92 -2.62 -14.21
C LYS A 81 21.88 -3.68 -13.69
N LYS A 82 23.14 -3.32 -13.50
CA LYS A 82 24.16 -4.22 -12.92
C LYS A 82 23.81 -4.55 -11.47
N ASP A 83 23.40 -3.54 -10.69
CA ASP A 83 23.02 -3.71 -9.29
C ASP A 83 21.79 -4.63 -9.15
N TYR A 84 20.79 -4.46 -10.02
CA TYR A 84 19.61 -5.34 -10.03
C TYR A 84 19.95 -6.78 -10.43
N LYS A 85 20.87 -6.97 -11.38
CA LYS A 85 21.35 -8.31 -11.77
C LYS A 85 22.02 -9.01 -10.59
N LEU A 86 22.93 -8.33 -9.90
CA LEU A 86 23.59 -8.88 -8.71
C LEU A 86 22.59 -9.21 -7.59
N PHE A 87 21.69 -8.29 -7.28
CA PHE A 87 20.59 -8.52 -6.33
C PHE A 87 19.78 -9.76 -6.67
N SER A 88 19.39 -9.95 -7.94
CA SER A 88 18.59 -11.08 -8.39
C SER A 88 19.37 -12.40 -8.31
N GLU A 89 20.65 -12.41 -8.64
CA GLU A 89 21.54 -13.58 -8.56
C GLU A 89 21.73 -14.01 -7.09
N GLU A 90 21.97 -13.07 -6.18
CA GLU A 90 22.11 -13.35 -4.75
C GLU A 90 20.81 -13.90 -4.15
N LYS A 91 19.65 -13.32 -4.54
CA LYS A 91 18.33 -13.80 -4.10
C LYS A 91 18.07 -15.22 -4.57
N ILE A 92 18.39 -15.56 -5.83
CA ILE A 92 18.24 -16.90 -6.39
C ILE A 92 19.19 -17.89 -5.68
N LYS A 93 20.45 -17.52 -5.47
CA LYS A 93 21.42 -18.33 -4.76
C LYS A 93 20.95 -18.62 -3.33
N GLY A 94 20.53 -17.61 -2.59
CA GLY A 94 19.98 -17.79 -1.25
C GLY A 94 18.78 -18.74 -1.20
N LEU A 95 17.90 -18.70 -2.22
CA LEU A 95 16.77 -19.62 -2.33
C LEU A 95 17.20 -21.08 -2.64
N LEU A 96 18.26 -21.26 -3.44
CA LEU A 96 18.82 -22.59 -3.76
C LEU A 96 19.53 -23.19 -2.55
N ASP A 97 20.39 -22.44 -1.88
CA ASP A 97 21.09 -22.88 -0.67
C ASP A 97 20.11 -23.29 0.45
N LEU A 98 18.95 -22.64 0.50
CA LEU A 98 17.88 -22.98 1.43
C LEU A 98 17.15 -24.28 1.05
N LYS A 99 16.98 -24.58 -0.22
CA LYS A 99 16.34 -25.85 -0.68
C LYS A 99 17.17 -27.08 -0.32
N ASP A 100 18.50 -26.98 -0.36
CA ASP A 100 19.39 -28.10 -0.06
C ASP A 100 19.48 -28.42 1.43
N GLN A 101 19.12 -27.50 2.33
CA GLN A 101 19.23 -27.70 3.78
C GLN A 101 18.02 -28.35 4.45
N GLY A 102 16.99 -28.79 3.72
CA GLY A 102 15.82 -29.49 4.27
C GLY A 102 14.98 -28.66 5.26
N LYS A 103 14.04 -29.28 5.99
CA LYS A 103 12.96 -28.68 6.79
C LYS A 103 13.25 -27.45 7.69
N LYS A 104 14.49 -27.07 7.96
CA LYS A 104 14.84 -25.83 8.67
C LYS A 104 14.57 -24.55 7.87
N VAL A 105 14.36 -24.69 6.56
CA VAL A 105 14.24 -23.62 5.57
C VAL A 105 13.03 -22.72 5.76
N LYS A 106 11.87 -23.28 6.18
CA LYS A 106 10.64 -22.45 6.32
C LYS A 106 10.79 -21.30 7.32
N ASN A 107 11.59 -21.50 8.37
CA ASN A 107 11.78 -20.45 9.39
C ASN A 107 12.79 -19.39 8.94
N THR A 108 13.82 -19.76 8.18
CA THR A 108 14.86 -18.83 7.71
C THR A 108 14.37 -17.96 6.57
N ILE A 109 13.53 -18.47 5.65
CA ILE A 109 12.88 -17.67 4.61
C ILE A 109 11.94 -16.63 5.23
N LYS A 110 11.21 -16.98 6.31
CA LYS A 110 10.40 -16.02 7.08
C LYS A 110 11.23 -14.90 7.71
N THR A 111 12.49 -15.14 8.02
CA THR A 111 13.39 -14.14 8.67
C THR A 111 13.99 -13.17 7.66
N ILE A 112 14.11 -13.57 6.37
CA ILE A 112 14.63 -12.71 5.29
C ILE A 112 13.50 -11.86 4.67
N GLN A 113 12.25 -12.31 4.72
CA GLN A 113 11.09 -11.49 4.37
C GLN A 113 10.90 -10.45 5.48
N ALA A 114 10.89 -9.17 5.09
CA ALA A 114 10.51 -8.10 6.02
C ALA A 114 9.19 -8.49 6.70
N GLN A 115 9.16 -8.48 8.03
CA GLN A 115 7.96 -8.79 8.79
C GLN A 115 6.89 -7.78 8.40
N LYS A 116 5.82 -8.24 7.74
CA LYS A 116 4.66 -7.43 7.44
C LYS A 116 3.83 -7.26 8.70
N ILE A 117 3.34 -6.08 8.93
CA ILE A 117 2.45 -5.79 10.05
C ILE A 117 1.01 -5.75 9.53
N LEU A 118 0.10 -6.36 10.27
CA LEU A 118 -1.33 -6.21 10.07
C LEU A 118 -1.85 -5.16 11.05
N TYR A 119 -2.39 -4.07 10.53
CA TYR A 119 -3.06 -3.03 11.30
C TYR A 119 -4.56 -3.20 11.19
N LYS A 120 -5.27 -3.13 12.32
CA LYS A 120 -6.72 -3.13 12.38
C LYS A 120 -7.23 -1.70 12.53
N ILE A 121 -8.00 -1.24 11.56
CA ILE A 121 -8.51 0.14 11.48
C ILE A 121 -10.00 0.13 11.75
N PRO A 122 -10.49 0.71 12.87
CA PRO A 122 -11.91 0.84 13.14
C PRO A 122 -12.57 1.81 12.16
N VAL A 123 -13.71 1.40 11.58
CA VAL A 123 -14.48 2.18 10.60
C VAL A 123 -15.96 2.13 10.92
N CYS A 124 -16.58 3.30 11.00
CA CYS A 124 -18.03 3.43 11.07
C CYS A 124 -18.62 3.53 9.66
N TYR A 125 -19.56 2.63 9.35
CA TYR A 125 -20.24 2.55 8.05
C TYR A 125 -21.68 3.09 8.12
N GLU A 126 -22.10 3.70 9.24
CA GLU A 126 -23.42 4.31 9.35
C GLU A 126 -23.57 5.51 8.42
N ALA A 127 -24.77 5.80 7.96
CA ALA A 127 -25.10 6.79 6.93
C ALA A 127 -24.43 8.17 7.14
N ALA A 128 -24.30 8.62 8.38
CA ALA A 128 -23.64 9.90 8.72
C ALA A 128 -22.16 9.92 8.37
N PHE A 129 -21.52 8.75 8.22
CA PHE A 129 -20.09 8.55 7.94
C PHE A 129 -19.84 7.97 6.55
N ALA A 130 -20.90 7.54 5.86
CA ALA A 130 -20.83 6.78 4.61
C ALA A 130 -21.78 7.36 3.55
N PRO A 131 -21.55 8.60 3.08
CA PRO A 131 -22.51 9.33 2.24
C PRO A 131 -22.78 8.70 0.87
N ASP A 132 -21.97 7.76 0.41
CA ASP A 132 -22.20 7.05 -0.86
C ASP A 132 -22.58 5.57 -0.66
N LEU A 133 -22.78 5.10 0.57
CA LEU A 133 -23.01 3.69 0.85
C LEU A 133 -24.23 3.16 0.07
N ASP A 134 -25.36 3.87 0.15
CA ASP A 134 -26.60 3.48 -0.55
C ASP A 134 -26.38 3.46 -2.07
N PHE A 135 -25.75 4.49 -2.62
CA PHE A 135 -25.40 4.53 -4.05
C PHE A 135 -24.54 3.33 -4.46
N VAL A 136 -23.55 2.97 -3.67
CA VAL A 136 -22.66 1.82 -3.94
C VAL A 136 -23.46 0.52 -3.84
N CYS A 137 -24.29 0.35 -2.82
CA CYS A 137 -25.16 -0.81 -2.65
C CYS A 137 -26.08 -1.03 -3.85
N ASP A 138 -26.77 0.03 -4.31
CA ASP A 138 -27.66 -0.02 -5.45
C ASP A 138 -26.95 -0.43 -6.74
N ASN A 139 -25.76 0.16 -6.99
CA ASN A 139 -24.97 -0.15 -8.19
C ASN A 139 -24.44 -1.60 -8.18
N LEU A 140 -23.99 -2.08 -7.02
CA LEU A 140 -23.42 -3.41 -6.88
C LEU A 140 -24.47 -4.49 -6.57
N LYS A 141 -25.74 -4.10 -6.38
CA LYS A 141 -26.85 -4.99 -5.98
C LYS A 141 -26.54 -5.76 -4.70
N LEU A 142 -26.00 -5.07 -3.70
CA LEU A 142 -25.65 -5.60 -2.38
C LEU A 142 -26.51 -4.93 -1.31
N SER A 143 -26.77 -5.66 -0.20
CA SER A 143 -27.23 -4.99 1.01
C SER A 143 -26.08 -4.25 1.71
N PRO A 144 -26.36 -3.22 2.53
CA PRO A 144 -25.32 -2.55 3.34
C PRO A 144 -24.50 -3.53 4.17
N GLU A 145 -25.14 -4.53 4.80
CA GLU A 145 -24.46 -5.54 5.61
C GLU A 145 -23.52 -6.42 4.76
N ALA A 146 -23.97 -6.80 3.55
CA ALA A 146 -23.16 -7.58 2.62
C ALA A 146 -21.93 -6.80 2.14
N LEU A 147 -22.08 -5.49 1.84
CA LEU A 147 -20.99 -4.61 1.46
C LEU A 147 -19.98 -4.48 2.61
N VAL A 148 -20.45 -4.13 3.81
CA VAL A 148 -19.62 -3.97 5.01
C VAL A 148 -18.88 -5.28 5.32
N SER A 149 -19.58 -6.42 5.27
CA SER A 149 -18.98 -7.73 5.51
C SER A 149 -17.87 -8.05 4.53
N ARG A 150 -18.10 -7.86 3.22
CA ARG A 150 -17.04 -8.09 2.19
C ARG A 150 -15.86 -7.15 2.38
N HIS A 151 -16.12 -5.87 2.66
CA HIS A 151 -15.06 -4.89 2.86
C HIS A 151 -14.24 -5.16 4.11
N SER A 152 -14.86 -5.54 5.23
CA SER A 152 -14.15 -5.74 6.51
C SER A 152 -13.51 -7.13 6.68
N ASN A 153 -14.03 -8.17 5.99
CA ASN A 153 -13.44 -9.51 6.03
C ASN A 153 -12.22 -9.65 5.12
N THR A 154 -11.94 -8.65 4.29
CA THR A 154 -10.78 -8.64 3.40
C THR A 154 -9.56 -8.08 4.11
N THR A 155 -8.42 -8.73 3.93
CA THR A 155 -7.10 -8.19 4.32
C THR A 155 -6.46 -7.52 3.11
N TYR A 156 -6.26 -6.22 3.22
CA TYR A 156 -5.72 -5.39 2.15
C TYR A 156 -4.20 -5.26 2.24
N THR A 157 -3.55 -5.09 1.10
CA THR A 157 -2.11 -4.79 1.03
C THR A 157 -1.89 -3.31 0.71
N VAL A 158 -0.98 -2.65 1.42
CA VAL A 158 -0.53 -1.30 1.10
C VAL A 158 0.38 -1.36 -0.13
N TYR A 159 -0.11 -0.93 -1.28
CA TYR A 159 0.66 -0.91 -2.54
C TYR A 159 1.38 0.41 -2.78
N GLY A 160 0.98 1.45 -2.12
CA GLY A 160 1.60 2.77 -2.23
C GLY A 160 1.11 3.72 -1.15
N ILE A 161 1.96 4.69 -0.85
CA ILE A 161 1.66 5.78 0.08
C ILE A 161 1.98 7.08 -0.66
N GLY A 162 0.99 7.98 -0.81
CA GLY A 162 1.17 9.20 -1.57
C GLY A 162 -0.15 9.88 -1.92
N PHE A 163 -0.15 10.84 -2.84
CA PHE A 163 -1.21 11.80 -3.10
C PHE A 163 -1.32 12.81 -1.97
N LEU A 164 -1.59 12.36 -0.75
CA LEU A 164 -1.53 13.15 0.49
C LEU A 164 -0.60 12.45 1.47
N PRO A 165 0.07 13.15 2.40
CA PRO A 165 0.84 12.52 3.47
C PRO A 165 -0.02 11.53 4.25
N GLY A 166 0.37 10.25 4.25
CA GLY A 166 -0.36 9.18 4.94
C GLY A 166 -1.54 8.57 4.16
N PHE A 167 -1.84 9.00 2.93
CA PHE A 167 -2.85 8.31 2.11
C PHE A 167 -2.33 6.96 1.64
N MET A 168 -3.05 5.89 1.98
CA MET A 168 -2.73 4.51 1.58
C MET A 168 -3.58 4.07 0.39
N TYR A 169 -2.92 3.59 -0.66
CA TYR A 169 -3.57 2.86 -1.74
C TYR A 169 -3.60 1.38 -1.37
N LEU A 170 -4.79 0.86 -1.08
CA LEU A 170 -5.01 -0.50 -0.62
C LEU A 170 -5.54 -1.37 -1.76
N GLY A 171 -4.79 -2.42 -2.09
CA GLY A 171 -5.20 -3.42 -3.08
C GLY A 171 -5.67 -4.71 -2.43
N GLY A 172 -6.24 -5.61 -3.25
CA GLY A 172 -6.88 -6.83 -2.77
C GLY A 172 -8.37 -6.67 -2.52
N LEU A 173 -9.00 -5.62 -3.09
CA LEU A 173 -10.45 -5.43 -2.99
C LEU A 173 -11.20 -6.61 -3.61
N ASP A 174 -12.23 -7.10 -2.91
CA ASP A 174 -13.16 -8.09 -3.46
C ASP A 174 -13.74 -7.59 -4.79
N ALA A 175 -13.70 -8.42 -5.82
CA ALA A 175 -14.19 -8.05 -7.16
C ALA A 175 -15.65 -7.62 -7.18
N GLY A 176 -16.46 -8.10 -6.23
CA GLY A 176 -17.85 -7.68 -6.04
C GLY A 176 -18.00 -6.26 -5.45
N LEU A 177 -16.90 -5.61 -5.07
CA LEU A 177 -16.89 -4.22 -4.57
C LEU A 177 -16.26 -3.24 -5.57
N GLU A 178 -15.90 -3.68 -6.78
CA GLU A 178 -15.33 -2.80 -7.80
C GLU A 178 -16.35 -1.78 -8.27
N ILE A 179 -16.04 -0.49 -8.12
CA ILE A 179 -16.91 0.61 -8.55
C ILE A 179 -16.09 1.79 -9.08
N SER A 180 -16.59 2.44 -10.12
CA SER A 180 -15.93 3.61 -10.70
C SER A 180 -15.93 4.81 -9.74
N ARG A 181 -14.90 5.66 -9.87
CA ARG A 181 -14.87 6.97 -9.22
C ARG A 181 -16.07 7.81 -9.66
N LYS A 182 -16.40 8.81 -8.85
CA LYS A 182 -17.36 9.86 -9.21
C LYS A 182 -16.85 10.61 -10.44
N LEU A 183 -17.75 10.88 -11.38
CA LEU A 183 -17.43 11.71 -12.56
C LEU A 183 -17.06 13.15 -12.17
N SER A 184 -17.73 13.68 -11.15
CA SER A 184 -17.41 14.98 -10.55
C SER A 184 -16.87 14.78 -9.14
N PRO A 185 -15.56 14.99 -8.90
CA PRO A 185 -14.97 14.88 -7.58
C PRO A 185 -15.58 15.87 -6.59
N ARG A 186 -15.69 15.50 -5.32
CA ARG A 186 -16.02 16.43 -4.24
C ARG A 186 -14.86 17.40 -4.01
N MET A 187 -15.18 18.65 -3.74
CA MET A 187 -14.19 19.64 -3.33
C MET A 187 -13.66 19.38 -1.92
N LYS A 188 -14.49 18.75 -1.07
CA LYS A 188 -14.16 18.43 0.32
C LYS A 188 -14.59 17.01 0.66
N VAL A 189 -13.60 16.17 0.92
CA VAL A 189 -13.74 14.84 1.51
C VAL A 189 -13.21 14.95 2.94
N PRO A 190 -14.01 14.61 3.96
CA PRO A 190 -13.56 14.69 5.36
C PRO A 190 -12.36 13.79 5.64
N SER A 191 -11.50 14.20 6.59
CA SER A 191 -10.44 13.35 7.13
C SER A 191 -11.00 12.05 7.70
N GLY A 192 -10.28 10.95 7.52
CA GLY A 192 -10.69 9.61 7.94
C GLY A 192 -11.68 8.93 6.99
N SER A 193 -12.17 9.60 5.94
CA SER A 193 -13.11 8.98 4.99
C SER A 193 -12.49 7.76 4.32
N VAL A 194 -13.23 6.64 4.34
CA VAL A 194 -12.88 5.39 3.65
C VAL A 194 -13.64 5.32 2.34
N GLY A 195 -12.93 5.09 1.25
CA GLY A 195 -13.54 5.14 -0.08
C GLY A 195 -13.16 3.96 -0.98
N LEU A 196 -14.02 3.71 -1.99
CA LEU A 196 -13.80 2.75 -3.06
C LEU A 196 -13.56 3.48 -4.39
N ALA A 197 -12.62 2.96 -5.18
CA ALA A 197 -12.37 3.44 -6.54
C ALA A 197 -11.73 2.34 -7.39
N ALA A 198 -12.38 1.97 -8.49
CA ALA A 198 -11.95 0.85 -9.34
C ALA A 198 -11.73 -0.42 -8.51
N LYS A 199 -10.52 -0.95 -8.48
CA LYS A 199 -10.12 -2.17 -7.76
C LYS A 199 -9.46 -1.89 -6.40
N GLN A 200 -9.71 -0.73 -5.81
CA GLN A 200 -8.98 -0.25 -4.64
C GLN A 200 -9.90 0.31 -3.56
N THR A 201 -9.44 0.24 -2.34
CA THR A 201 -9.94 1.02 -1.21
C THR A 201 -8.81 1.89 -0.65
N GLY A 202 -9.16 2.89 0.16
CA GLY A 202 -8.19 3.78 0.77
C GLY A 202 -8.83 4.70 1.80
N ILE A 203 -7.99 5.40 2.56
CA ILE A 203 -8.42 6.29 3.63
C ILE A 203 -7.83 7.67 3.39
N TYR A 204 -8.66 8.70 3.42
CA TYR A 204 -8.23 10.09 3.32
C TYR A 204 -7.64 10.56 4.65
N PRO A 205 -6.33 10.88 4.72
CA PRO A 205 -5.68 11.24 5.99
C PRO A 205 -6.03 12.64 6.48
N CYS A 206 -6.47 13.52 5.58
CA CYS A 206 -6.89 14.89 5.88
C CYS A 206 -8.00 15.32 4.93
N GLU A 207 -8.66 16.46 5.23
CA GLU A 207 -9.65 17.04 4.32
C GLU A 207 -8.97 17.41 2.99
N SER A 208 -9.56 16.96 1.88
CA SER A 208 -9.02 17.19 0.53
C SER A 208 -10.11 17.03 -0.53
N PRO A 209 -9.90 17.51 -1.77
CA PRO A 209 -10.70 17.08 -2.91
C PRO A 209 -10.56 15.57 -3.16
N GLY A 210 -11.63 14.91 -3.64
CA GLY A 210 -11.58 13.50 -3.96
C GLY A 210 -12.82 12.96 -4.65
N GLY A 211 -12.60 11.96 -5.53
CA GLY A 211 -13.65 11.36 -6.35
C GLY A 211 -14.00 9.92 -5.99
N TRP A 212 -13.52 9.39 -4.85
CA TRP A 212 -13.84 8.02 -4.44
C TRP A 212 -15.23 7.95 -3.84
N GLN A 213 -15.86 6.79 -3.93
CA GLN A 213 -17.17 6.53 -3.30
C GLN A 213 -16.95 6.30 -1.81
N LEU A 214 -17.46 7.19 -0.97
CA LEU A 214 -17.22 7.17 0.47
C LEU A 214 -18.20 6.22 1.16
N ILE A 215 -17.70 5.13 1.73
CA ILE A 215 -18.48 4.05 2.33
C ILE A 215 -18.33 3.96 3.84
N GLY A 216 -17.50 4.78 4.45
CA GLY A 216 -17.27 4.79 5.90
C GLY A 216 -16.29 5.85 6.33
N GLN A 217 -16.04 5.94 7.63
CA GLN A 217 -15.06 6.86 8.19
C GLN A 217 -14.37 6.24 9.42
N THR A 218 -13.07 6.46 9.55
CA THR A 218 -12.29 6.11 10.74
C THR A 218 -12.04 7.34 11.61
N PRO A 219 -12.07 7.21 12.95
CA PRO A 219 -11.69 8.29 13.86
C PRO A 219 -10.16 8.42 14.04
N ILE A 220 -9.36 7.53 13.44
CA ILE A 220 -7.93 7.44 13.68
C ILE A 220 -7.16 8.39 12.74
N PRO A 221 -6.25 9.24 13.27
CA PRO A 221 -5.35 10.02 12.45
C PRO A 221 -4.32 9.09 11.79
N LEU A 222 -4.18 9.19 10.46
CA LEU A 222 -3.24 8.37 9.72
C LEU A 222 -1.85 8.98 9.61
N PHE A 223 -1.75 10.29 9.75
CA PHE A 223 -0.51 11.05 9.62
C PHE A 223 -0.38 12.07 10.75
N ASN A 224 0.77 12.10 11.39
CA ASN A 224 1.10 13.10 12.39
C ASN A 224 2.55 13.60 12.18
N PRO A 225 2.75 14.85 11.69
CA PRO A 225 4.08 15.38 11.40
C PRO A 225 4.95 15.57 12.64
N LEU A 226 4.37 15.50 13.84
CA LEU A 226 5.07 15.64 15.12
C LEU A 226 5.57 14.30 15.67
N GLN A 227 5.25 13.19 15.01
CA GLN A 227 5.71 11.85 15.38
C GLN A 227 6.86 11.39 14.48
N ASP A 228 7.71 10.54 14.99
CA ASP A 228 8.75 9.85 14.24
C ASP A 228 8.62 8.33 14.44
N PRO A 229 8.25 7.57 13.40
CA PRO A 229 7.87 8.03 12.07
C PRO A 229 6.49 8.75 12.05
N PRO A 230 6.28 9.70 11.13
CA PRO A 230 5.05 10.49 11.06
C PRO A 230 3.83 9.69 10.55
N PHE A 231 4.08 8.48 10.09
CA PHE A 231 3.11 7.55 9.53
C PHE A 231 3.44 6.12 9.99
N PHE A 232 2.43 5.33 10.30
CA PHE A 232 2.63 4.04 10.98
C PHE A 232 2.83 2.84 10.05
N ALA A 233 2.38 2.90 8.78
CA ALA A 233 2.42 1.78 7.87
C ALA A 233 3.49 1.93 6.78
N GLU A 234 3.99 0.81 6.27
CA GLU A 234 4.91 0.75 5.14
C GLU A 234 4.26 0.06 3.94
N VAL A 235 4.83 0.29 2.76
CA VAL A 235 4.44 -0.46 1.56
C VAL A 235 4.71 -1.95 1.78
N GLY A 236 3.69 -2.78 1.56
CA GLY A 236 3.70 -4.21 1.83
C GLY A 236 2.98 -4.61 3.12
N ASP A 237 2.75 -3.70 4.06
CA ASP A 237 1.94 -3.96 5.25
C ASP A 237 0.49 -4.29 4.89
N LYS A 238 -0.21 -4.83 5.87
CA LYS A 238 -1.59 -5.30 5.74
C LYS A 238 -2.54 -4.44 6.57
N ILE A 239 -3.70 -4.18 6.00
CA ILE A 239 -4.78 -3.43 6.65
C ILE A 239 -6.03 -4.31 6.69
N GLN A 240 -6.69 -4.34 7.83
CA GLN A 240 -8.03 -4.90 8.00
C GLN A 240 -8.94 -3.85 8.63
N PHE A 241 -10.11 -3.65 8.05
CA PHE A 241 -11.11 -2.75 8.59
C PHE A 241 -11.97 -3.47 9.61
N ILE A 242 -12.23 -2.82 10.74
CA ILE A 242 -13.07 -3.35 11.82
C ILE A 242 -14.33 -2.48 11.92
N PRO A 243 -15.51 -3.01 11.59
CA PRO A 243 -16.76 -2.26 11.71
C PRO A 243 -17.03 -1.85 13.15
N ILE A 244 -17.37 -0.58 13.36
CA ILE A 244 -17.74 -0.04 14.67
C ILE A 244 -19.02 0.78 14.59
N SER A 245 -19.73 0.90 15.72
CA SER A 245 -20.89 1.77 15.84
C SER A 245 -20.49 3.25 15.95
N LYS A 246 -21.44 4.15 15.70
CA LYS A 246 -21.30 5.60 15.90
C LYS A 246 -20.87 5.96 17.32
N ASP A 247 -21.37 5.24 18.33
CA ASP A 247 -21.01 5.53 19.73
C ASP A 247 -19.55 5.12 20.00
N THR A 248 -19.12 3.97 19.48
CA THR A 248 -17.71 3.55 19.53
C THR A 248 -16.83 4.54 18.77
N TYR A 249 -17.26 5.03 17.60
CA TYR A 249 -16.55 6.04 16.84
C TYR A 249 -16.28 7.29 17.69
N LYS A 250 -17.32 7.83 18.36
CA LYS A 250 -17.19 9.01 19.23
C LYS A 250 -16.26 8.75 20.42
N LEU A 251 -16.36 7.57 21.03
CA LEU A 251 -15.47 7.18 22.13
C LEU A 251 -14.02 7.14 21.68
N LEU A 252 -13.74 6.53 20.51
CA LEU A 252 -12.40 6.49 19.96
C LEU A 252 -11.87 7.88 19.57
N GLN A 253 -12.72 8.79 19.09
CA GLN A 253 -12.31 10.20 18.87
C GLN A 253 -11.82 10.86 20.15
N ILE A 254 -12.52 10.64 21.28
CA ILE A 254 -12.10 11.18 22.59
C ILE A 254 -10.74 10.57 23.00
N GLN A 255 -10.56 9.26 22.84
CA GLN A 255 -9.31 8.58 23.17
C GLN A 255 -8.13 9.06 22.29
N VAL A 256 -8.37 9.27 21.01
CA VAL A 256 -7.39 9.83 20.07
C VAL A 256 -7.01 11.25 20.50
N ALA A 257 -7.99 12.10 20.79
CA ALA A 257 -7.76 13.48 21.22
C ALA A 257 -7.00 13.55 22.57
N ALA A 258 -7.23 12.60 23.46
CA ALA A 258 -6.52 12.45 24.72
C ALA A 258 -5.12 11.81 24.60
N GLY A 259 -4.73 11.33 23.40
CA GLY A 259 -3.44 10.69 23.17
C GLY A 259 -3.30 9.29 23.80
N ILE A 260 -4.42 8.66 24.18
CA ILE A 260 -4.42 7.33 24.84
C ILE A 260 -4.80 6.19 23.89
N TYR A 261 -5.20 6.48 22.64
CA TYR A 261 -5.51 5.47 21.65
C TYR A 261 -4.22 4.90 21.06
N ASN A 262 -4.14 3.57 21.03
CA ASN A 262 -3.09 2.85 20.32
C ASN A 262 -3.72 1.98 19.24
N ILE A 263 -3.20 2.09 18.00
CA ILE A 263 -3.66 1.26 16.90
C ILE A 263 -3.35 -0.22 17.16
N GLU A 264 -4.34 -1.08 16.99
CA GLU A 264 -4.15 -2.52 17.11
C GLU A 264 -3.31 -3.03 15.93
N LYS A 265 -2.20 -3.71 16.24
CA LYS A 265 -1.30 -4.28 15.24
C LYS A 265 -0.75 -5.63 15.66
N THR A 266 -0.54 -6.50 14.68
CA THR A 266 0.06 -7.83 14.87
C THR A 266 1.02 -8.15 13.73
N ILE A 267 1.97 -9.07 13.95
CA ILE A 267 2.80 -9.60 12.86
C ILE A 267 1.89 -10.40 11.93
N TYR A 268 1.89 -10.04 10.65
CA TYR A 268 1.11 -10.77 9.65
C TYR A 268 1.80 -12.08 9.29
N THR A 269 1.13 -13.20 9.52
CA THR A 269 1.54 -14.52 9.06
C THR A 269 0.55 -14.99 8.00
N GLN A 270 1.03 -15.22 6.80
CA GLN A 270 0.20 -15.82 5.74
C GLN A 270 -0.15 -17.25 6.17
N SER A 271 -1.45 -17.52 6.34
CA SER A 271 -1.98 -18.85 6.67
C SER A 271 -1.92 -19.79 5.46
#